data_00c1603ba894c5e3365b5fa15e85d8fc
#
_entry.id   00c1603ba894c5e3365b5fa15e85d8fc
#
_cell.length_a   1.000
_cell.length_b   1.000
_cell.length_c   1.000
_cell.angle_alpha   90.00
_cell.angle_beta   90.00
_cell.angle_gamma   90.00
#
_symmetry.space_group_name_H-M   'P 1'
#
loop_
_entity.id
_entity.type
_entity.pdbx_description
1 polymer ?
#
loop_
_entity_poly.entity_id
_entity_poly.type
_entity_poly.pdbx_seq_one_letter_code
_entity_poly.pdbx_strand_id
1 'polypeptide(L)'
;AHARVLDEAGYRHHRMNACGYGMGAVYASIWVDWPMFYADNTLTLNANQVYFLHMILLDREKQKAMTLGHSVLVTEHGCERLSRSSLELAVN
;
A
#
# COMPACT_ATOMS: atom_id res chain seq x y z
N ALA A 1 0.07 -0.80 11.42
CA ALA A 1 -0.42 -2.16 11.12
C ALA A 1 0.50 -2.88 10.13
N HIS A 2 0.77 -2.37 8.92
CA HIS A 2 1.56 -3.00 7.85
C HIS A 2 2.90 -3.57 8.33
N ALA A 3 3.79 -2.74 8.89
CA ALA A 3 5.10 -3.17 9.35
C ALA A 3 5.00 -4.30 10.39
N ARG A 4 4.10 -4.16 11.38
CA ARG A 4 3.92 -5.18 12.41
C ARG A 4 3.53 -6.54 11.84
N VAL A 5 2.53 -6.58 10.94
CA VAL A 5 2.04 -7.83 10.33
C VAL A 5 3.14 -8.53 9.54
N LEU A 6 3.90 -7.80 8.74
CA LEU A 6 4.97 -8.38 7.94
C LEU A 6 6.19 -8.77 8.78
N ASP A 7 6.50 -8.01 9.82
CA ASP A 7 7.61 -8.33 10.75
C ASP A 7 7.31 -9.60 11.56
N GLU A 8 6.08 -9.76 12.06
CA GLU A 8 5.60 -10.96 12.75
C GLU A 8 5.59 -12.20 11.82
N ALA A 9 5.33 -12.00 10.53
CA ALA A 9 5.39 -13.05 9.52
C ALA A 9 6.82 -13.35 9.00
N GLY A 10 7.86 -12.71 9.55
CA GLY A 10 9.26 -12.94 9.17
C GLY A 10 9.75 -12.14 7.97
N TYR A 11 8.98 -11.18 7.46
CA TYR A 11 9.32 -10.39 6.26
C TYR A 11 9.93 -9.02 6.55
N ARG A 12 10.46 -8.80 7.75
CA ARG A 12 11.04 -7.51 8.17
C ARG A 12 12.07 -6.95 7.19
N HIS A 13 12.95 -7.81 6.67
CA HIS A 13 14.04 -7.42 5.76
C HIS A 13 13.63 -7.41 4.28
N HIS A 14 12.42 -7.81 3.99
CA HIS A 14 11.90 -7.94 2.63
C HIS A 14 10.84 -6.90 2.28
N ARG A 15 10.22 -6.27 3.28
CA ARG A 15 9.18 -5.26 3.07
C ARG A 15 9.74 -3.87 2.82
N MET A 16 8.98 -3.07 2.10
CA MET A 16 9.22 -1.62 1.99
C MET A 16 8.77 -0.90 3.28
N ASN A 17 9.32 0.29 3.52
CA ASN A 17 8.92 1.12 4.66
C ASN A 17 7.56 1.79 4.47
N ALA A 18 7.26 2.20 3.24
CA ALA A 18 5.95 2.72 2.88
C ALA A 18 5.05 1.61 2.34
N CYS A 19 3.75 1.75 2.54
CA CYS A 19 2.75 0.75 2.12
C CYS A 19 1.57 1.36 1.34
N GLY A 20 1.71 2.57 0.85
CA GLY A 20 0.70 3.24 0.06
C GLY A 20 0.94 4.72 -0.08
N TYR A 21 0.14 5.36 -0.89
CA TYR A 21 0.24 6.78 -1.22
C TYR A 21 -1.10 7.35 -1.68
N GLY A 22 -1.21 8.68 -1.66
CA GLY A 22 -2.38 9.38 -2.16
C GLY A 22 -2.61 9.15 -3.65
N MET A 23 -3.85 9.17 -4.06
CA MET A 23 -4.24 9.19 -5.48
C MET A 23 -5.08 10.43 -5.75
N GLY A 24 -4.74 11.14 -6.81
CA GLY A 24 -5.45 12.35 -7.19
C GLY A 24 -5.16 12.75 -8.62
N ALA A 25 -5.74 13.87 -9.05
CA ALA A 25 -5.52 14.45 -10.38
C ALA A 25 -4.26 15.31 -10.39
N VAL A 26 -3.12 14.73 -10.04
CA VAL A 26 -1.83 15.43 -10.09
C VAL A 26 -1.11 15.07 -11.38
N TYR A 27 -0.78 16.09 -12.16
CA TYR A 27 0.03 15.96 -13.38
C TYR A 27 1.52 15.94 -12.97
N ALA A 28 1.92 14.90 -12.25
CA ALA A 28 3.31 14.71 -11.89
C ALA A 28 3.98 13.68 -12.81
N SER A 29 5.27 13.83 -13.05
CA SER A 29 6.06 12.88 -13.82
C SER A 29 6.37 11.57 -13.08
N ILE A 30 5.85 11.41 -11.87
CA ILE A 30 6.01 10.23 -11.03
C ILE A 30 4.65 9.63 -10.69
N TRP A 31 4.64 8.32 -10.50
CA TRP A 31 3.43 7.55 -10.20
C TRP A 31 3.09 7.51 -8.69
N VAL A 32 3.99 7.97 -7.83
CA VAL A 32 3.78 8.05 -6.38
C VAL A 32 3.38 9.46 -6.02
N ASP A 33 2.22 9.61 -5.38
CA ASP A 33 1.70 10.89 -4.95
C ASP A 33 1.80 11.06 -3.42
N TRP A 34 1.71 12.28 -2.96
CA TRP A 34 1.68 12.63 -1.55
C TRP A 34 0.22 12.72 -1.06
N PRO A 35 -0.07 12.31 0.21
CA PRO A 35 0.84 11.76 1.21
C PRO A 35 1.09 10.26 1.08
N MET A 36 2.23 9.80 1.63
CA MET A 36 2.58 8.39 1.68
C MET A 36 2.28 7.78 3.06
N PHE A 37 1.94 6.47 3.06
CA PHE A 37 1.75 5.70 4.30
C PHE A 37 3.07 5.05 4.73
N TYR A 38 3.65 5.57 5.81
CA TYR A 38 4.83 5.03 6.48
C TYR A 38 4.67 5.13 8.00
N ALA A 39 5.55 4.48 8.74
CA ALA A 39 5.56 4.56 10.20
C ALA A 39 5.77 6.01 10.65
N ASP A 40 5.06 6.40 11.70
CA ASP A 40 5.13 7.73 12.33
C ASP A 40 4.67 8.90 11.45
N ASN A 41 3.97 8.64 10.33
CA ASN A 41 3.29 9.68 9.60
C ASN A 41 2.09 10.19 10.43
N THR A 42 2.11 11.48 10.78
CA THR A 42 1.11 12.13 11.61
C THR A 42 -0.07 12.74 10.84
N LEU A 43 -0.08 12.58 9.51
CA LEU A 43 -1.17 13.11 8.68
C LEU A 43 -2.49 12.40 9.01
N THR A 44 -3.52 13.21 9.21
CA THR A 44 -4.89 12.72 9.41
C THR A 44 -5.52 12.40 8.07
N LEU A 45 -6.11 11.21 7.97
CA LEU A 45 -6.93 10.84 6.82
C LEU A 45 -8.31 11.48 6.95
N ASN A 46 -8.79 12.07 5.87
CA ASN A 46 -10.11 12.66 5.80
C ASN A 46 -11.02 11.85 4.87
N ALA A 47 -12.32 11.88 5.14
CA ALA A 47 -13.30 11.28 4.25
C ALA A 47 -13.19 11.86 2.83
N ASN A 48 -13.54 11.05 1.84
CA ASN A 48 -13.46 11.33 0.41
C ASN A 48 -12.04 11.43 -0.19
N GLN A 49 -11.00 11.06 0.58
CA GLN A 49 -9.66 10.89 0.04
C GLN A 49 -9.49 9.47 -0.53
N VAL A 50 -8.79 9.39 -1.65
CA VAL A 50 -8.48 8.12 -2.32
C VAL A 50 -7.00 7.82 -2.17
N TYR A 51 -6.69 6.57 -1.83
CA TYR A 51 -5.32 6.10 -1.67
C TYR A 51 -5.11 4.78 -2.42
N PHE A 52 -3.88 4.54 -2.84
CA PHE A 52 -3.43 3.24 -3.31
C PHE A 52 -2.62 2.57 -2.21
N LEU A 53 -3.15 1.49 -1.66
CA LEU A 53 -2.40 0.62 -0.75
C LEU A 53 -1.50 -0.27 -1.60
N HIS A 54 -0.20 -0.18 -1.39
CA HIS A 54 0.81 -0.83 -2.23
C HIS A 54 1.84 -1.53 -1.34
N MET A 55 1.62 -2.81 -1.10
CA MET A 55 2.53 -3.65 -0.34
C MET A 55 3.52 -4.32 -1.29
N ILE A 56 4.81 -4.15 -1.01
CA ILE A 56 5.89 -4.69 -1.82
C ILE A 56 6.81 -5.51 -0.93
N LEU A 57 7.07 -6.75 -1.34
CA LEU A 57 8.06 -7.64 -0.76
C LEU A 57 9.15 -7.92 -1.81
N LEU A 58 10.41 -7.82 -1.38
CA LEU A 58 11.59 -8.06 -2.21
C LEU A 58 12.52 -9.05 -1.50
N ASP A 59 12.60 -10.26 -2.01
CA ASP A 59 13.57 -11.26 -1.56
C ASP A 59 14.74 -11.30 -2.55
N ARG A 60 15.81 -10.59 -2.20
CA ARG A 60 16.99 -10.46 -3.06
C ARG A 60 17.79 -11.76 -3.15
N GLU A 61 17.80 -12.54 -2.10
CA GLU A 61 18.55 -13.81 -2.07
C GLU A 61 17.89 -14.83 -2.99
N LYS A 62 16.56 -14.89 -2.98
CA LYS A 62 15.79 -15.77 -3.84
C LYS A 62 15.44 -15.14 -5.20
N GLN A 63 15.84 -13.90 -5.44
CA GLN A 63 15.52 -13.12 -6.65
C GLN A 63 14.02 -13.11 -6.95
N LYS A 64 13.20 -12.93 -5.92
CA LYS A 64 11.74 -12.89 -6.02
C LYS A 64 11.21 -11.56 -5.53
N ALA A 65 10.16 -11.12 -6.18
CA ALA A 65 9.39 -9.96 -5.77
C ALA A 65 7.90 -10.27 -5.84
N MET A 66 7.14 -9.70 -4.93
CA MET A 66 5.69 -9.73 -4.94
C MET A 66 5.17 -8.35 -4.61
N THR A 67 4.13 -7.95 -5.29
CA THR A 67 3.40 -6.73 -4.96
C THR A 67 1.90 -7.04 -4.90
N LEU A 68 1.24 -6.38 -3.98
CA LEU A 68 -0.20 -6.42 -3.81
C LEU A 68 -0.71 -4.99 -3.67
N GLY A 69 -1.70 -4.63 -4.47
CA GLY A 69 -2.20 -3.27 -4.48
C GLY A 69 -3.72 -3.17 -4.59
N HIS A 70 -4.29 -2.20 -3.88
CA HIS A 70 -5.70 -1.83 -3.95
C HIS A 70 -5.89 -0.33 -3.83
N SER A 71 -6.81 0.19 -4.64
CA SER A 71 -7.35 1.53 -4.43
C SER A 71 -8.44 1.48 -3.36
N VAL A 72 -8.38 2.42 -2.44
CA VAL A 72 -9.36 2.58 -1.34
C VAL A 72 -9.84 4.02 -1.25
N LEU A 73 -11.12 4.16 -0.94
CA LEU A 73 -11.75 5.43 -0.57
C LEU A 73 -11.86 5.50 0.95
N VAL A 74 -11.39 6.58 1.55
CA VAL A 74 -11.63 6.86 2.97
C VAL A 74 -13.06 7.34 3.15
N THR A 75 -13.78 6.74 4.10
CA THR A 75 -15.14 7.11 4.48
C THR A 75 -15.17 7.66 5.90
N GLU A 76 -16.31 8.18 6.34
CA GLU A 76 -16.47 8.66 7.73
C GLU A 76 -16.30 7.55 8.78
N HIS A 77 -16.53 6.29 8.40
CA HIS A 77 -16.52 5.14 9.31
C HIS A 77 -15.44 4.10 9.02
N GLY A 78 -14.52 4.39 8.09
CA GLY A 78 -13.47 3.46 7.72
C GLY A 78 -12.97 3.64 6.29
N CYS A 79 -12.90 2.57 5.52
CA CYS A 79 -12.54 2.66 4.11
C CYS A 79 -13.31 1.67 3.25
N GLU A 80 -13.54 2.04 2.02
CA GLU A 80 -14.16 1.22 0.98
C GLU A 80 -13.10 0.82 -0.06
N ARG A 81 -13.06 -0.45 -0.41
CA ARG A 81 -12.18 -0.94 -1.47
C ARG A 81 -12.81 -0.67 -2.84
N LEU A 82 -12.12 0.11 -3.66
CA LEU A 82 -12.55 0.43 -5.03
C LEU A 82 -12.10 -0.61 -6.05
N SER A 83 -10.94 -1.26 -5.81
CA SER A 83 -10.43 -2.30 -6.70
C SER A 83 -11.25 -3.59 -6.56
N ARG A 84 -11.61 -4.19 -7.70
CA ARG A 84 -12.38 -5.46 -7.77
C ARG A 84 -11.51 -6.69 -7.95
N SER A 85 -10.21 -6.51 -8.14
CA SER A 85 -9.26 -7.62 -8.35
C SER A 85 -9.22 -8.55 -7.15
N SER A 86 -9.08 -9.85 -7.39
CA SER A 86 -8.81 -10.83 -6.35
C SER A 86 -7.46 -10.55 -5.69
N LEU A 87 -7.35 -10.93 -4.41
CA LEU A 87 -6.08 -10.95 -3.66
C LEU A 87 -5.35 -12.28 -3.77
N GLU A 88 -5.94 -13.25 -4.45
CA GLU A 88 -5.35 -14.56 -4.64
C GLU A 88 -4.22 -14.50 -5.67
N LEU A 89 -3.20 -15.32 -5.45
CA LEU A 89 -2.12 -15.50 -6.41
C LEU A 89 -2.66 -16.19 -7.66
N ALA A 90 -2.57 -15.53 -8.80
CA ALA A 90 -2.84 -16.18 -10.07
C ALA A 90 -1.67 -17.10 -10.45
N VAL A 91 -1.95 -18.37 -10.62
CA VAL A 91 -1.00 -19.39 -11.07
C VAL A 91 -1.47 -19.92 -12.42
N ASN A 92 -0.61 -19.79 -13.41
CA ASN A 92 -0.83 -20.30 -14.77
C ASN A 92 -0.22 -21.69 -14.93
#